data_452fec4f0c78db57f474f6e464b45056
#
_entry.id   452fec4f0c78db57f474f6e464b45056
#
_cell.length_a   1.000
_cell.length_b   1.000
_cell.length_c   1.000
_cell.angle_alpha   90.00
_cell.angle_beta   90.00
_cell.angle_gamma   90.00
#
_symmetry.space_group_name_H-M   'P 1'
#
loop_
_entity.id
_entity.type
_entity.pdbx_description
1 polymer ?
#
loop_
_entity_poly.entity_id
_entity_poly.type
_entity_poly.pdbx_seq_one_letter_code
_entity_poly.pdbx_strand_id
1 'polypeptide(L)'
;MSLKLFVVLTRALDAIQKRVIEDIKHLGLNPTEFAVLELIYNKGDQPIQKIGEKVLIASSSITYVVDQLEKKELLERKLHPSDRRVKLATITQKGKTLMDEVFPKHKKGLQEIFAGLDVKEKEQLIDQLKKLGLHAQNLN
;
A
#
# COMPACT_ATOMS: atom_id res chain seq x y z
N MET A 1 9.41 -13.81 -26.16
CA MET A 1 9.40 -14.11 -24.70
C MET A 1 8.97 -12.90 -23.85
N SER A 2 9.48 -11.72 -24.16
CA SER A 2 9.14 -10.50 -23.40
C SER A 2 7.66 -10.16 -23.44
N LEU A 3 7.00 -10.29 -24.58
CA LEU A 3 5.56 -10.04 -24.71
C LEU A 3 4.76 -11.00 -23.85
N LYS A 4 5.13 -12.28 -23.86
CA LYS A 4 4.47 -13.28 -23.02
C LYS A 4 4.65 -12.97 -21.52
N LEU A 5 5.86 -12.56 -21.12
CA LEU A 5 6.15 -12.19 -19.74
C LEU A 5 5.28 -11.00 -19.31
N PHE A 6 5.18 -9.98 -20.15
CA PHE A 6 4.34 -8.81 -19.89
C PHE A 6 2.88 -9.21 -19.67
N VAL A 7 2.34 -10.07 -20.55
CA VAL A 7 0.94 -10.51 -20.45
C VAL A 7 0.71 -11.32 -19.16
N VAL A 8 1.60 -12.26 -18.87
CA VAL A 8 1.47 -13.10 -17.66
C VAL A 8 1.56 -12.27 -16.39
N LEU A 9 2.54 -11.36 -16.33
CA LEU A 9 2.72 -10.48 -15.18
C LEU A 9 1.49 -9.58 -14.96
N THR A 10 1.00 -8.97 -16.03
CA THR A 10 -0.17 -8.09 -15.97
C THR A 10 -1.42 -8.84 -15.50
N ARG A 11 -1.66 -10.04 -16.03
CA ARG A 11 -2.80 -10.86 -15.64
C ARG A 11 -2.69 -11.33 -14.19
N ALA A 12 -1.51 -11.73 -13.76
CA ALA A 12 -1.29 -12.15 -12.37
C ALA A 12 -1.56 -10.98 -11.42
N LEU A 13 -1.01 -9.80 -11.72
CA LEU A 13 -1.21 -8.61 -10.89
C LEU A 13 -2.69 -8.23 -10.83
N ASP A 14 -3.39 -8.26 -11.98
CA ASP A 14 -4.83 -7.97 -12.04
C ASP A 14 -5.64 -8.92 -11.15
N ALA A 15 -5.35 -10.22 -11.22
CA ALA A 15 -6.04 -11.22 -10.40
C ALA A 15 -5.81 -11.00 -8.90
N ILE A 16 -4.57 -10.67 -8.52
CA ILE A 16 -4.21 -10.38 -7.13
C ILE A 16 -4.93 -9.12 -6.64
N GLN A 17 -4.89 -8.05 -7.44
CA GLN A 17 -5.53 -6.78 -7.08
C GLN A 17 -7.04 -6.92 -6.91
N LYS A 18 -7.70 -7.65 -7.81
CA LYS A 18 -9.14 -7.89 -7.71
C LYS A 18 -9.51 -8.60 -6.40
N ARG A 19 -8.71 -9.57 -5.99
CA ARG A 19 -8.93 -10.28 -4.74
C ARG A 19 -8.73 -9.38 -3.53
N VAL A 20 -7.68 -8.57 -3.54
CA VAL A 20 -7.41 -7.61 -2.46
C VAL A 20 -8.55 -6.58 -2.35
N ILE A 21 -8.99 -6.02 -3.48
CA ILE A 21 -10.10 -5.06 -3.51
C ILE A 21 -11.37 -5.69 -2.91
N GLU A 22 -11.67 -6.92 -3.28
CA GLU A 22 -12.84 -7.64 -2.75
C GLU A 22 -12.75 -7.80 -1.23
N ASP A 23 -11.55 -8.10 -0.72
CA ASP A 23 -11.35 -8.31 0.71
C ASP A 23 -11.49 -7.03 1.56
N ILE A 24 -11.23 -5.86 0.97
CA ILE A 24 -11.25 -4.58 1.71
C ILE A 24 -12.47 -3.69 1.42
N LYS A 25 -13.27 -4.01 0.41
CA LYS A 25 -14.36 -3.10 -0.01
C LYS A 25 -15.39 -2.81 1.07
N HIS A 26 -15.61 -3.77 1.98
CA HIS A 26 -16.58 -3.61 3.07
C HIS A 26 -16.16 -2.56 4.10
N LEU A 27 -14.91 -2.12 4.06
CA LEU A 27 -14.37 -1.11 4.98
C LEU A 27 -14.76 0.32 4.57
N GLY A 28 -15.34 0.49 3.38
CA GLY A 28 -15.60 1.82 2.83
C GLY A 28 -14.34 2.53 2.37
N LEU A 29 -13.25 1.79 2.13
CA LEU A 29 -11.98 2.32 1.67
C LEU A 29 -11.66 1.78 0.28
N ASN A 30 -11.07 2.62 -0.56
CA ASN A 30 -10.49 2.15 -1.81
C ASN A 30 -9.08 1.60 -1.56
N PRO A 31 -8.47 0.90 -2.54
CA PRO A 31 -7.14 0.31 -2.36
C PRO A 31 -6.05 1.31 -1.98
N THR A 32 -6.09 2.52 -2.54
CA THR A 32 -5.10 3.57 -2.27
C THR A 32 -5.24 4.08 -0.84
N GLU A 33 -6.46 4.36 -0.40
CA GLU A 33 -6.73 4.76 0.99
C GLU A 33 -6.26 3.68 1.97
N PHE A 34 -6.55 2.43 1.66
CA PHE A 34 -6.12 1.31 2.51
C PHE A 34 -4.59 1.21 2.58
N ALA A 35 -3.90 1.35 1.44
CA ALA A 35 -2.44 1.29 1.39
C ALA A 35 -1.80 2.41 2.22
N VAL A 36 -2.34 3.62 2.15
CA VAL A 36 -1.84 4.75 2.95
C VAL A 36 -2.06 4.50 4.44
N LEU A 37 -3.25 4.06 4.82
CA LEU A 37 -3.57 3.77 6.21
C LEU A 37 -2.70 2.64 6.77
N GLU A 38 -2.49 1.59 5.98
CA GLU A 38 -1.63 0.47 6.34
C GLU A 38 -0.18 0.90 6.55
N LEU A 39 0.34 1.78 5.67
CA LEU A 39 1.69 2.31 5.82
C LEU A 39 1.86 3.00 7.17
N ILE A 40 0.94 3.88 7.53
CA ILE A 40 1.03 4.65 8.77
C ILE A 40 0.80 3.75 9.99
N TYR A 41 -0.10 2.79 9.87
CA TYR A 41 -0.34 1.82 10.92
C TYR A 41 0.92 1.00 11.25
N ASN A 42 1.64 0.53 10.23
CA ASN A 42 2.80 -0.34 10.39
C ASN A 42 4.12 0.41 10.64
N LYS A 43 4.29 1.60 10.06
CA LYS A 43 5.56 2.34 10.10
C LYS A 43 5.51 3.57 10.99
N GLY A 44 4.34 3.95 11.49
CA GLY A 44 4.17 5.16 12.28
C GLY A 44 3.98 6.40 11.43
N ASP A 45 4.07 7.55 12.07
CA ASP A 45 3.84 8.84 11.44
C ASP A 45 4.73 9.04 10.21
N GLN A 46 4.16 9.60 9.15
CA GLN A 46 4.86 9.82 7.89
C GLN A 46 4.70 11.26 7.42
N PRO A 47 5.78 11.90 6.95
CA PRO A 47 5.63 13.15 6.21
C PRO A 47 4.72 12.93 5.01
N ILE A 48 3.70 13.76 4.88
CA ILE A 48 2.67 13.56 3.83
C ILE A 48 3.31 13.52 2.45
N GLN A 49 4.28 14.38 2.18
CA GLN A 49 4.95 14.45 0.88
C GLN A 49 5.74 13.19 0.52
N LYS A 50 6.10 12.35 1.51
CA LYS A 50 6.87 11.13 1.28
C LYS A 50 6.02 9.88 1.15
N ILE A 51 4.73 9.97 1.43
CA ILE A 51 3.82 8.81 1.35
C ILE A 51 3.79 8.23 -0.06
N GLY A 52 3.74 9.07 -1.08
CA GLY A 52 3.65 8.62 -2.46
C GLY A 52 4.82 7.77 -2.93
N GLU A 53 6.01 7.99 -2.36
CA GLU A 53 7.19 7.17 -2.69
C GLU A 53 7.05 5.75 -2.17
N LYS A 54 6.31 5.57 -1.07
CA LYS A 54 6.19 4.29 -0.36
C LYS A 54 4.98 3.47 -0.80
N VAL A 55 3.91 4.11 -1.27
CA VAL A 55 2.67 3.43 -1.69
C VAL A 55 2.39 3.54 -3.18
N LEU A 56 3.34 4.04 -3.95
CA LEU A 56 3.29 4.10 -5.43
C LEU A 56 2.08 4.89 -5.96
N ILE A 57 1.75 6.00 -5.33
CA ILE A 57 0.73 6.92 -5.83
C ILE A 57 1.38 8.22 -6.31
N ALA A 58 0.75 8.87 -7.28
CA ALA A 58 1.19 10.16 -7.77
C ALA A 58 1.15 11.20 -6.64
N SER A 59 2.20 12.02 -6.51
CA SER A 59 2.27 13.05 -5.46
C SER A 59 1.09 14.01 -5.50
N SER A 60 0.52 14.27 -6.67
CA SER A 60 -0.67 15.11 -6.83
C SER A 60 -1.94 14.49 -6.19
N SER A 61 -1.94 13.18 -5.96
CA SER A 61 -3.09 12.46 -5.39
C SER A 61 -2.97 12.25 -3.88
N ILE A 62 -1.80 12.43 -3.30
CA ILE A 62 -1.55 12.15 -1.88
C ILE A 62 -2.42 13.02 -0.97
N THR A 63 -2.45 14.33 -1.23
CA THR A 63 -3.24 15.27 -0.45
C THR A 63 -4.70 14.89 -0.45
N TYR A 64 -5.24 14.51 -1.62
CA TYR A 64 -6.63 14.08 -1.74
C TYR A 64 -6.89 12.81 -0.92
N VAL A 65 -6.01 11.81 -1.01
CA VAL A 65 -6.17 10.55 -0.26
C VAL A 65 -6.12 10.81 1.24
N VAL A 66 -5.18 11.63 1.71
CA VAL A 66 -5.08 11.99 3.13
C VAL A 66 -6.33 12.77 3.57
N ASP A 67 -6.83 13.69 2.73
CA ASP A 67 -8.08 14.42 3.00
C ASP A 67 -9.27 13.46 3.20
N GLN A 68 -9.39 12.45 2.33
CA GLN A 68 -10.46 11.46 2.45
C GLN A 68 -10.35 10.65 3.73
N LEU A 69 -9.15 10.22 4.09
CA LEU A 69 -8.91 9.47 5.33
C LEU A 69 -9.16 10.33 6.57
N GLU A 70 -8.84 11.62 6.49
CA GLU A 70 -9.11 12.58 7.56
C GLU A 70 -10.62 12.79 7.74
N LYS A 71 -11.37 12.92 6.65
CA LYS A 71 -12.84 13.01 6.68
C LYS A 71 -13.48 11.78 7.32
N LYS A 72 -12.88 10.62 7.11
CA LYS A 72 -13.32 9.36 7.71
C LYS A 72 -12.82 9.20 9.16
N GLU A 73 -12.09 10.18 9.66
CA GLU A 73 -11.53 10.22 11.01
C GLU A 73 -10.54 9.09 11.30
N LEU A 74 -9.88 8.57 10.27
CA LEU A 74 -8.91 7.47 10.38
C LEU A 74 -7.47 7.99 10.47
N LEU A 75 -7.20 9.15 9.91
CA LEU A 75 -5.93 9.86 9.99
C LEU A 75 -6.15 11.29 10.44
N GLU A 76 -5.10 11.93 10.93
CA GLU A 76 -5.08 13.35 11.20
C GLU A 76 -3.72 13.94 10.78
N ARG A 77 -3.71 15.25 10.51
CA ARG A 77 -2.48 15.97 10.21
C ARG A 77 -1.92 16.60 11.48
N LYS A 78 -0.61 16.46 11.68
CA LYS A 78 0.11 17.10 12.78
C LYS A 78 1.35 17.79 12.25
N LEU A 79 1.75 18.88 12.90
CA LEU A 79 3.01 19.51 12.59
C LEU A 79 4.17 18.66 13.11
N HIS A 80 5.24 18.59 12.32
CA HIS A 80 6.47 17.93 12.75
C HIS A 80 7.04 18.67 13.97
N PRO A 81 7.48 17.94 15.03
CA PRO A 81 7.97 18.59 16.26
C PRO A 81 9.13 19.53 16.07
N SER A 82 9.98 19.26 15.09
CA SER A 82 11.23 20.02 14.85
C SER A 82 11.21 20.89 13.60
N ASP A 83 10.25 20.70 12.68
CA ASP A 83 10.17 21.45 11.43
C ASP A 83 8.73 21.76 11.06
N ARG A 84 8.32 23.01 11.30
CA ARG A 84 6.95 23.48 11.04
C ARG A 84 6.54 23.46 9.57
N ARG A 85 7.50 23.30 8.65
CA ARG A 85 7.21 23.20 7.21
C ARG A 85 6.74 21.81 6.84
N VAL A 86 6.96 20.83 7.71
CA VAL A 86 6.61 19.43 7.46
C VAL A 86 5.34 19.07 8.22
N LYS A 87 4.34 18.58 7.49
CA LYS A 87 3.12 18.01 8.08
C LYS A 87 3.21 16.50 8.05
N LEU A 88 2.87 15.90 9.19
CA LEU A 88 2.84 14.45 9.35
C LEU A 88 1.40 13.96 9.22
N ALA A 89 1.23 12.80 8.59
CA ALA A 89 -0.01 12.04 8.68
C ALA A 89 0.15 11.04 9.83
N THR A 90 -0.77 11.07 10.77
CA THR A 90 -0.75 10.22 11.96
C THR A 90 -2.05 9.44 12.05
N ILE A 91 -1.99 8.21 12.56
CA ILE A 91 -3.18 7.39 12.71
C ILE A 91 -3.97 7.84 13.95
N THR A 92 -5.30 7.93 13.82
CA THR A 92 -6.17 8.21 14.94
C THR A 92 -6.44 6.93 15.74
N GLN A 93 -7.03 7.07 16.92
CA GLN A 93 -7.44 5.88 17.68
C GLN A 93 -8.47 5.06 16.91
N LYS A 94 -9.40 5.73 16.22
CA LYS A 94 -10.39 5.05 15.37
C LYS A 94 -9.69 4.26 14.24
N GLY A 95 -8.71 4.88 13.59
CA GLY A 95 -7.92 4.21 12.54
C GLY A 95 -7.15 3.02 13.08
N LYS A 96 -6.52 3.16 14.23
CA LYS A 96 -5.78 2.07 14.88
C LYS A 96 -6.71 0.91 15.25
N THR A 97 -7.86 1.21 15.84
CA THR A 97 -8.85 0.18 16.20
C THR A 97 -9.33 -0.58 14.98
N LEU A 98 -9.62 0.14 13.89
CA LEU A 98 -10.00 -0.49 12.61
C LEU A 98 -8.90 -1.41 12.10
N MET A 99 -7.67 -0.94 12.07
CA MET A 99 -6.54 -1.72 11.55
C MET A 99 -6.16 -2.89 12.44
N ASP A 100 -6.29 -2.76 13.76
CA ASP A 100 -6.06 -3.87 14.68
C ASP A 100 -7.01 -5.04 14.40
N GLU A 101 -8.24 -4.74 13.97
CA GLU A 101 -9.22 -5.77 13.59
C GLU A 101 -8.96 -6.31 12.18
N VAL A 102 -8.68 -5.44 11.24
CA VAL A 102 -8.66 -5.77 9.80
C VAL A 102 -7.30 -6.31 9.34
N PHE A 103 -6.21 -5.79 9.90
CA PHE A 103 -4.87 -6.12 9.41
C PHE A 103 -4.53 -7.63 9.50
N PRO A 104 -4.84 -8.35 10.60
CA PRO A 104 -4.61 -9.79 10.64
C PRO A 104 -5.37 -10.55 9.56
N LYS A 105 -6.60 -10.14 9.26
CA LYS A 105 -7.43 -10.74 8.19
C LYS A 105 -6.84 -10.46 6.81
N HIS A 106 -6.38 -9.22 6.59
CA HIS A 106 -5.72 -8.83 5.34
C HIS A 106 -4.44 -9.63 5.13
N LYS A 107 -3.61 -9.73 6.16
CA LYS A 107 -2.37 -10.52 6.13
C LYS A 107 -2.66 -11.98 5.78
N LYS A 108 -3.69 -12.57 6.39
CA LYS A 108 -4.10 -13.94 6.11
C LYS A 108 -4.59 -14.09 4.67
N GLY A 109 -5.37 -13.12 4.18
CA GLY A 109 -5.83 -13.09 2.80
C GLY A 109 -4.68 -13.07 1.81
N LEU A 110 -3.66 -12.25 2.07
CA LEU A 110 -2.44 -12.24 1.24
C LEU A 110 -1.71 -13.58 1.28
N GLN A 111 -1.62 -14.22 2.44
CA GLN A 111 -1.02 -15.54 2.57
C GLN A 111 -1.76 -16.56 1.71
N GLU A 112 -3.09 -16.52 1.68
CA GLU A 112 -3.90 -17.40 0.84
C GLU A 112 -3.68 -17.14 -0.66
N ILE A 113 -3.60 -15.87 -1.06
CA ILE A 113 -3.33 -15.49 -2.46
C ILE A 113 -2.00 -16.07 -2.93
N PHE A 114 -0.97 -15.96 -2.09
CA PHE A 114 0.38 -16.40 -2.44
C PHE A 114 0.67 -17.85 -2.07
N ALA A 115 -0.31 -18.58 -1.55
CA ALA A 115 -0.14 -19.99 -1.17
C ALA A 115 0.10 -20.92 -2.37
N GLY A 116 -0.12 -20.44 -3.60
CA GLY A 116 0.21 -21.18 -4.81
C GLY A 116 1.72 -21.37 -5.03
N LEU A 117 2.56 -20.63 -4.29
CA LEU A 117 4.01 -20.73 -4.35
C LEU A 117 4.55 -21.17 -2.99
N ASP A 118 5.60 -22.01 -3.01
CA ASP A 118 6.30 -22.36 -1.78
C ASP A 118 7.26 -21.21 -1.35
N VAL A 119 7.89 -21.34 -0.19
CA VAL A 119 8.76 -20.30 0.37
C VAL A 119 9.91 -19.96 -0.58
N LYS A 120 10.56 -20.97 -1.14
CA LYS A 120 11.69 -20.79 -2.05
C LYS A 120 11.27 -20.04 -3.31
N GLU A 121 10.13 -20.43 -3.88
CA GLU A 121 9.57 -19.76 -5.07
C GLU A 121 9.22 -18.31 -4.76
N LYS A 122 8.66 -18.02 -3.60
CA LYS A 122 8.36 -16.64 -3.17
C LYS A 122 9.63 -15.80 -3.08
N GLU A 123 10.67 -16.33 -2.45
CA GLU A 123 11.96 -15.63 -2.34
C GLU A 123 12.56 -15.34 -3.70
N GLN A 124 12.56 -16.32 -4.60
CA GLN A 124 13.05 -16.15 -5.96
C GLN A 124 12.26 -15.10 -6.74
N LEU A 125 10.93 -15.14 -6.63
CA LEU A 125 10.06 -14.18 -7.31
C LEU A 125 10.29 -12.76 -6.79
N ILE A 126 10.42 -12.58 -5.48
CA ILE A 126 10.73 -11.27 -4.89
C ILE A 126 12.02 -10.70 -5.49
N ASP A 127 13.07 -11.49 -5.53
CA ASP A 127 14.37 -11.05 -6.05
C ASP A 127 14.29 -10.71 -7.55
N GLN A 128 13.60 -11.53 -8.32
CA GLN A 128 13.41 -11.31 -9.75
C GLN A 128 12.58 -10.06 -10.03
N LEU A 129 11.52 -9.83 -9.28
CA LEU A 129 10.67 -8.65 -9.44
C LEU A 129 11.41 -7.37 -9.04
N LYS A 130 12.21 -7.40 -7.98
CA LYS A 130 13.05 -6.27 -7.59
C LYS A 130 14.04 -5.91 -8.69
N LYS A 131 14.72 -6.92 -9.24
CA LYS A 131 15.68 -6.75 -10.32
C LYS A 131 15.01 -6.15 -11.55
N LEU A 132 13.86 -6.69 -11.94
CA LEU A 132 13.10 -6.20 -13.09
C LEU A 132 12.62 -4.77 -12.88
N GLY A 133 12.04 -4.48 -11.72
CA GLY A 133 11.51 -3.16 -11.41
C GLY A 133 12.57 -2.08 -11.41
N LEU A 134 13.72 -2.34 -10.79
CA LEU A 134 14.85 -1.40 -10.78
C LEU A 134 15.38 -1.13 -12.18
N HIS A 135 15.51 -2.18 -12.99
CA HIS A 135 15.94 -2.02 -14.37
C HIS A 135 14.97 -1.14 -15.16
N ALA A 136 13.67 -1.42 -15.03
CA ALA A 136 12.64 -0.66 -15.75
C ALA A 136 12.62 0.82 -15.34
N GLN A 137 12.80 1.11 -14.05
CA GLN A 137 12.84 2.48 -13.55
C GLN A 137 14.02 3.27 -14.10
N ASN A 138 15.13 2.61 -14.38
CA ASN A 138 16.37 3.24 -14.85
C ASN A 138 16.48 3.34 -16.36
N LEU A 139 15.48 2.89 -17.10
CA LEU A 139 15.41 3.10 -18.55
C LEU A 139 15.00 4.54 -18.86
N ASN A 140 15.64 5.10 -19.87
CA ASN A 140 15.32 6.44 -20.37
C ASN A 140 14.30 6.40 -21.50
#